data_63f0fd7137bffef08fa756645c8950ea
#
_entry.id   63f0fd7137bffef08fa756645c8950ea
#
_cell.length_a   1.000
_cell.length_b   1.000
_cell.length_c   1.000
_cell.angle_alpha   90.00
_cell.angle_beta   90.00
_cell.angle_gamma   90.00
#
_symmetry.space_group_name_H-M   'P 1'
#
loop_
_entity.id
_entity.type
_entity.pdbx_description
1 polymer ?
#
loop_
_entity_poly.entity_id
_entity_poly.type
_entity_poly.pdbx_seq_one_letter_code
_entity_poly.pdbx_strand_id
1 'polypeptide(L)'
;MRVKNMMATLAALLLCVAIGCTSNKANTPDVKDQVSKALDNAGYKDVKVATNNDKQLVTLTGDVKTQEDKEKAEEVAKSAAAGFVVSNEIGVRPEGVESEAKKIDSNVDDAIEKDFKAVIIAHRLEKQHIRFDAKNGVLTLKGDVDTPSQRAQVEKLAAAVPNVQQVVNELDVKGAKRRSS
;
A
#
# COMPACT_ATOMS: atom_id res chain seq x y z
N MET A 1 -45.27 -48.64 -40.39
CA MET A 1 -44.32 -49.31 -41.30
C MET A 1 -42.90 -48.85 -40.96
N ARG A 2 -42.17 -49.86 -40.49
CA ARG A 2 -40.72 -50.11 -40.60
C ARG A 2 -39.76 -48.98 -40.40
N VAL A 3 -39.27 -49.06 -39.21
CA VAL A 3 -37.97 -48.65 -38.67
C VAL A 3 -36.82 -49.24 -39.45
N LYS A 4 -35.71 -48.51 -39.59
CA LYS A 4 -34.41 -49.17 -39.78
C LYS A 4 -33.36 -48.31 -39.02
N ASN A 5 -32.79 -48.98 -38.04
CA ASN A 5 -31.57 -48.58 -37.29
C ASN A 5 -30.41 -48.32 -38.26
N MET A 6 -29.63 -47.33 -37.94
CA MET A 6 -28.23 -47.30 -38.33
C MET A 6 -27.39 -46.72 -37.17
N MET A 7 -26.74 -47.65 -36.50
CA MET A 7 -25.61 -47.36 -35.60
C MET A 7 -24.48 -46.73 -36.39
N ALA A 8 -24.05 -45.58 -35.98
CA ALA A 8 -22.79 -45.02 -36.46
C ALA A 8 -21.89 -44.79 -35.24
N THR A 9 -20.82 -45.51 -35.24
CA THR A 9 -19.74 -45.60 -34.28
C THR A 9 -19.07 -44.26 -34.05
N LEU A 10 -19.08 -43.78 -32.78
CA LEU A 10 -18.39 -42.59 -32.34
C LEU A 10 -16.93 -42.96 -32.02
N ALA A 11 -16.01 -42.63 -32.91
CA ALA A 11 -14.58 -42.71 -32.63
C ALA A 11 -14.18 -41.56 -31.74
N ALA A 12 -13.89 -41.86 -30.49
CA ALA A 12 -13.35 -40.88 -29.52
C ALA A 12 -11.90 -40.57 -29.87
N LEU A 13 -11.67 -39.41 -30.46
CA LEU A 13 -10.33 -38.84 -30.63
C LEU A 13 -9.93 -38.12 -29.36
N LEU A 14 -9.14 -38.77 -28.50
CA LEU A 14 -8.54 -38.21 -27.30
C LEU A 14 -7.42 -37.28 -27.73
N LEU A 15 -7.70 -35.97 -27.83
CA LEU A 15 -6.70 -34.94 -28.03
C LEU A 15 -6.08 -34.61 -26.67
N CYS A 16 -4.96 -35.24 -26.32
CA CYS A 16 -4.11 -34.82 -25.20
C CYS A 16 -3.51 -33.46 -25.53
N VAL A 17 -4.15 -32.39 -25.09
CA VAL A 17 -3.52 -31.08 -25.05
C VAL A 17 -2.54 -31.11 -23.90
N ALA A 18 -1.27 -31.35 -24.20
CA ALA A 18 -0.17 -31.06 -23.29
C ALA A 18 -0.15 -29.55 -23.08
N ILE A 19 -0.75 -29.08 -21.96
CA ILE A 19 -0.58 -27.72 -21.49
C ILE A 19 0.86 -27.63 -20.96
N GLY A 20 1.77 -27.31 -21.89
CA GLY A 20 3.11 -26.89 -21.52
C GLY A 20 2.99 -25.64 -20.65
N CYS A 21 3.28 -25.77 -19.36
CA CYS A 21 3.58 -24.61 -18.50
C CYS A 21 4.86 -23.96 -19.02
N THR A 22 4.76 -23.21 -20.10
CA THR A 22 5.75 -22.17 -20.37
C THR A 22 5.49 -21.10 -19.32
N SER A 23 6.41 -20.96 -18.37
CA SER A 23 6.52 -19.78 -17.50
C SER A 23 6.86 -18.59 -18.40
N ASN A 24 5.89 -18.14 -19.19
CA ASN A 24 5.88 -16.79 -19.68
C ASN A 24 5.75 -15.94 -18.40
N LYS A 25 6.86 -15.34 -17.96
CA LYS A 25 6.83 -14.08 -17.25
C LYS A 25 6.09 -13.13 -18.19
N ALA A 26 4.77 -13.23 -18.20
CA ALA A 26 3.92 -12.21 -18.78
C ALA A 26 4.41 -10.92 -18.14
N ASN A 27 4.76 -9.97 -18.98
CA ASN A 27 5.19 -8.62 -18.62
C ASN A 27 3.96 -7.96 -17.97
N THR A 28 3.60 -8.41 -16.75
CA THR A 28 2.60 -7.75 -15.92
C THR A 28 3.19 -6.38 -15.65
N PRO A 29 2.52 -5.30 -16.11
CA PRO A 29 3.03 -3.96 -15.84
C PRO A 29 3.30 -3.84 -14.35
N ASP A 30 4.46 -3.32 -13.98
CA ASP A 30 4.80 -3.07 -12.58
C ASP A 30 3.66 -2.25 -11.97
N VAL A 31 3.22 -2.61 -10.77
CA VAL A 31 2.17 -1.88 -10.04
C VAL A 31 2.47 -0.39 -9.99
N LYS A 32 3.75 -0.03 -9.86
CA LYS A 32 4.21 1.36 -9.97
C LYS A 32 3.76 2.02 -11.28
N ASP A 33 4.00 1.36 -12.41
CA ASP A 33 3.68 1.89 -13.74
C ASP A 33 2.16 2.00 -13.95
N GLN A 34 1.40 1.03 -13.41
CA GLN A 34 -0.06 1.05 -13.47
C GLN A 34 -0.63 2.24 -12.69
N VAL A 35 -0.17 2.42 -11.45
CA VAL A 35 -0.59 3.53 -10.58
C VAL A 35 -0.17 4.87 -11.16
N SER A 36 1.08 5.00 -11.63
CA SER A 36 1.56 6.25 -12.25
C SER A 36 0.73 6.64 -13.45
N LYS A 37 0.44 5.70 -14.36
CA LYS A 37 -0.41 5.96 -15.53
C LYS A 37 -1.83 6.34 -15.15
N ALA A 38 -2.39 5.69 -14.12
CA ALA A 38 -3.74 6.02 -13.66
C ALA A 38 -3.82 7.43 -13.08
N LEU A 39 -2.81 7.84 -12.30
CA LEU A 39 -2.69 9.19 -11.76
C LEU A 39 -2.49 10.24 -12.85
N ASP A 40 -1.61 9.98 -13.82
CA ASP A 40 -1.38 10.86 -14.96
C ASP A 40 -2.65 11.09 -15.78
N ASN A 41 -3.42 10.02 -16.03
CA ASN A 41 -4.70 10.08 -16.74
C ASN A 41 -5.78 10.84 -15.95
N ALA A 42 -5.71 10.80 -14.61
CA ALA A 42 -6.59 11.55 -13.73
C ALA A 42 -6.14 13.02 -13.52
N GLY A 43 -5.00 13.41 -14.11
CA GLY A 43 -4.49 14.80 -14.04
C GLY A 43 -3.49 15.06 -12.93
N TYR A 44 -3.10 14.04 -12.13
CA TYR A 44 -2.18 14.15 -10.99
C TYR A 44 -0.72 13.88 -11.38
N LYS A 45 -0.20 14.59 -12.37
CA LYS A 45 1.15 14.38 -12.95
C LYS A 45 2.29 14.70 -11.97
N ASP A 46 2.04 15.52 -10.97
CA ASP A 46 3.02 15.91 -9.96
C ASP A 46 3.09 14.92 -8.79
N VAL A 47 2.17 13.95 -8.74
CA VAL A 47 2.18 12.87 -7.75
C VAL A 47 3.14 11.77 -8.17
N LYS A 48 4.11 11.50 -7.32
CA LYS A 48 5.13 10.46 -7.51
C LYS A 48 4.71 9.18 -6.81
N VAL A 49 5.01 8.04 -7.43
CA VAL A 49 4.69 6.70 -6.92
C VAL A 49 5.96 5.95 -6.60
N ALA A 50 6.06 5.42 -5.39
CA ALA A 50 7.05 4.43 -5.00
C ALA A 50 6.35 3.14 -4.58
N THR A 51 6.97 1.98 -4.81
CA THR A 51 6.42 0.67 -4.46
C THR A 51 7.39 -0.14 -3.64
N ASN A 52 6.86 -0.88 -2.67
CA ASN A 52 7.56 -1.93 -1.95
C ASN A 52 6.77 -3.22 -2.12
N ASN A 53 7.19 -4.07 -3.06
CA ASN A 53 6.49 -5.29 -3.41
C ASN A 53 6.51 -6.31 -2.25
N ASP A 54 7.57 -6.35 -1.46
CA ASP A 54 7.71 -7.25 -0.31
C ASP A 54 6.70 -6.94 0.80
N LYS A 55 6.37 -5.67 0.96
CA LYS A 55 5.40 -5.18 1.96
C LYS A 55 4.02 -4.93 1.34
N GLN A 56 3.87 -5.14 0.03
CA GLN A 56 2.67 -4.79 -0.73
C GLN A 56 2.22 -3.35 -0.43
N LEU A 57 3.18 -2.42 -0.52
CA LEU A 57 2.97 -1.01 -0.20
C LEU A 57 3.21 -0.14 -1.43
N VAL A 58 2.29 0.77 -1.69
CA VAL A 58 2.42 1.89 -2.63
C VAL A 58 2.47 3.17 -1.83
N THR A 59 3.48 4.00 -2.03
CA THR A 59 3.61 5.31 -1.41
C THR A 59 3.42 6.40 -2.45
N LEU A 60 2.48 7.31 -2.20
CA LEU A 60 2.23 8.50 -3.00
C LEU A 60 2.90 9.70 -2.35
N THR A 61 3.67 10.46 -3.09
CA THR A 61 4.32 11.68 -2.63
C THR A 61 4.17 12.79 -3.67
N GLY A 62 4.44 14.02 -3.28
CA GLY A 62 4.25 15.20 -4.12
C GLY A 62 3.25 16.13 -3.49
N ASP A 63 2.78 17.09 -4.25
CA ASP A 63 1.88 18.12 -3.74
C ASP A 63 0.67 18.28 -4.64
N VAL A 64 -0.48 18.56 -4.04
CA VAL A 64 -1.74 18.92 -4.72
C VAL A 64 -2.28 20.22 -4.13
N LYS A 65 -3.25 20.84 -4.80
CA LYS A 65 -3.79 22.14 -4.38
C LYS A 65 -4.82 22.04 -3.26
N THR A 66 -5.59 20.97 -3.24
CA THR A 66 -6.72 20.80 -2.32
C THR A 66 -6.68 19.45 -1.61
N GLN A 67 -7.36 19.39 -0.47
CA GLN A 67 -7.56 18.14 0.26
C GLN A 67 -8.38 17.14 -0.58
N GLU A 68 -9.33 17.62 -1.35
CA GLU A 68 -10.14 16.79 -2.25
C GLU A 68 -9.29 16.12 -3.34
N ASP A 69 -8.31 16.84 -3.89
CA ASP A 69 -7.37 16.27 -4.86
C ASP A 69 -6.50 15.18 -4.23
N LYS A 70 -6.05 15.38 -2.97
CA LYS A 70 -5.30 14.37 -2.21
C LYS A 70 -6.12 13.07 -2.04
N GLU A 71 -7.40 13.19 -1.68
CA GLU A 71 -8.29 12.05 -1.49
C GLU A 71 -8.60 11.35 -2.81
N LYS A 72 -8.86 12.10 -3.89
CA LYS A 72 -9.10 11.54 -5.22
C LYS A 72 -7.86 10.83 -5.78
N ALA A 73 -6.68 11.39 -5.59
CA ALA A 73 -5.43 10.74 -5.99
C ALA A 73 -5.25 9.38 -5.27
N GLU A 74 -5.59 9.31 -3.98
CA GLU A 74 -5.58 8.07 -3.21
C GLU A 74 -6.56 7.04 -3.76
N GLU A 75 -7.80 7.43 -4.08
CA GLU A 75 -8.81 6.53 -4.66
C GLU A 75 -8.36 5.96 -6.01
N VAL A 76 -7.79 6.80 -6.87
CA VAL A 76 -7.22 6.39 -8.16
C VAL A 76 -6.11 5.36 -7.94
N ALA A 77 -5.19 5.63 -7.00
CA ALA A 77 -4.10 4.73 -6.69
C ALA A 77 -4.60 3.41 -6.09
N LYS A 78 -5.55 3.42 -5.16
CA LYS A 78 -6.16 2.21 -4.58
C LYS A 78 -6.83 1.34 -5.64
N SER A 79 -7.49 1.97 -6.61
CA SER A 79 -8.15 1.25 -7.71
C SER A 79 -7.13 0.59 -8.65
N ALA A 80 -5.98 1.23 -8.88
CA ALA A 80 -4.92 0.72 -9.75
C ALA A 80 -3.96 -0.25 -9.05
N ALA A 81 -3.84 -0.18 -7.72
CA ALA A 81 -2.93 -0.97 -6.91
C ALA A 81 -3.66 -2.08 -6.12
N ALA A 82 -4.53 -2.85 -6.77
CA ALA A 82 -5.30 -3.89 -6.11
C ALA A 82 -4.40 -4.86 -5.31
N GLY A 83 -4.70 -5.02 -4.01
CA GLY A 83 -3.94 -5.88 -3.09
C GLY A 83 -2.76 -5.20 -2.40
N PHE A 84 -2.49 -3.93 -2.68
CA PHE A 84 -1.47 -3.13 -2.00
C PHE A 84 -2.11 -2.17 -0.98
N VAL A 85 -1.37 -1.89 0.09
CA VAL A 85 -1.69 -0.77 0.99
C VAL A 85 -1.20 0.50 0.31
N VAL A 86 -2.03 1.55 0.27
CA VAL A 86 -1.64 2.86 -0.26
C VAL A 86 -1.33 3.79 0.91
N SER A 87 -0.09 4.29 0.97
CA SER A 87 0.36 5.35 1.87
C SER A 87 0.22 6.68 1.16
N ASN A 88 -0.66 7.56 1.62
CA ASN A 88 -0.92 8.85 0.99
C ASN A 88 -0.15 9.99 1.68
N GLU A 89 1.12 10.13 1.33
CA GLU A 89 2.01 11.18 1.83
C GLU A 89 1.99 12.45 0.94
N ILE A 90 0.92 12.66 0.18
CA ILE A 90 0.74 13.86 -0.65
C ILE A 90 0.54 15.07 0.26
N GLY A 91 1.27 16.15 0.02
CA GLY A 91 1.07 17.44 0.69
C GLY A 91 -0.06 18.24 0.04
N VAL A 92 -0.78 19.02 0.83
CA VAL A 92 -1.76 19.99 0.32
C VAL A 92 -1.12 21.37 0.31
N ARG A 93 -1.04 21.98 -0.86
CA ARG A 93 -0.37 23.26 -1.10
C ARG A 93 -1.31 24.22 -1.83
N PRO A 94 -2.19 24.92 -1.14
CA PRO A 94 -3.04 25.94 -1.75
C PRO A 94 -2.21 27.05 -2.40
N GLU A 95 -2.68 27.56 -3.52
CA GLU A 95 -1.97 28.62 -4.26
C GLU A 95 -1.76 29.86 -3.40
N GLY A 96 -0.54 30.38 -3.45
CA GLY A 96 -0.17 31.63 -2.75
C GLY A 96 0.26 31.46 -1.29
N VAL A 97 0.12 30.25 -0.72
CA VAL A 97 0.50 29.94 0.67
C VAL A 97 1.27 28.62 0.81
N GLU A 98 1.90 28.18 -0.27
CA GLU A 98 2.55 26.87 -0.36
C GLU A 98 3.65 26.69 0.69
N SER A 99 4.44 27.76 0.93
CA SER A 99 5.53 27.76 1.91
C SER A 99 5.04 27.64 3.34
N GLU A 100 3.97 28.35 3.64
CA GLU A 100 3.33 28.34 4.96
C GLU A 100 2.67 27.00 5.23
N ALA A 101 1.93 26.46 4.25
CA ALA A 101 1.31 25.16 4.33
C ALA A 101 2.37 24.06 4.60
N LYS A 102 3.49 24.08 3.86
CA LYS A 102 4.60 23.14 4.08
C LYS A 102 5.20 23.23 5.48
N LYS A 103 5.36 24.44 6.02
CA LYS A 103 5.86 24.62 7.40
C LYS A 103 4.87 24.08 8.44
N ILE A 104 3.58 24.30 8.22
CA ILE A 104 2.54 23.78 9.11
C ILE A 104 2.56 22.26 9.12
N ASP A 105 2.58 21.61 7.95
CA ASP A 105 2.65 20.17 7.87
C ASP A 105 3.90 19.61 8.56
N SER A 106 5.08 20.21 8.32
CA SER A 106 6.32 19.80 8.99
C SER A 106 6.22 19.90 10.52
N ASN A 107 5.63 20.99 11.05
CA ASN A 107 5.44 21.15 12.49
C ASN A 107 4.46 20.12 13.06
N VAL A 108 3.42 19.77 12.29
CA VAL A 108 2.44 18.74 12.67
C VAL A 108 3.11 17.35 12.66
N ASP A 109 3.91 17.04 11.65
CA ASP A 109 4.64 15.78 11.54
C ASP A 109 5.63 15.61 12.71
N ASP A 110 6.39 16.68 13.05
CA ASP A 110 7.28 16.69 14.21
C ASP A 110 6.52 16.46 15.53
N ALA A 111 5.32 17.03 15.67
CA ALA A 111 4.47 16.83 16.83
C ALA A 111 3.97 15.36 16.91
N ILE A 112 3.54 14.79 15.79
CA ILE A 112 3.14 13.37 15.71
C ILE A 112 4.27 12.46 16.18
N GLU A 113 5.49 12.66 15.68
CA GLU A 113 6.65 11.85 16.07
C GLU A 113 6.97 11.98 17.56
N LYS A 114 6.94 13.19 18.09
CA LYS A 114 7.18 13.45 19.50
C LYS A 114 6.13 12.78 20.40
N ASP A 115 4.87 12.90 20.03
CA ASP A 115 3.77 12.32 20.79
C ASP A 115 3.81 10.79 20.71
N PHE A 116 4.07 10.23 19.54
CA PHE A 116 4.21 8.78 19.39
C PHE A 116 5.41 8.23 20.17
N LYS A 117 6.54 8.95 20.19
CA LYS A 117 7.68 8.59 21.02
C LYS A 117 7.30 8.54 22.51
N ALA A 118 6.53 9.50 23.00
CA ALA A 118 6.02 9.48 24.37
C ALA A 118 5.12 8.27 24.64
N VAL A 119 4.27 7.90 23.67
CA VAL A 119 3.42 6.70 23.74
C VAL A 119 4.25 5.41 23.83
N ILE A 120 5.31 5.27 23.00
CA ILE A 120 6.24 4.13 23.05
C ILE A 120 6.86 4.00 24.43
N ILE A 121 7.30 5.10 25.04
CA ILE A 121 7.89 5.13 26.39
C ILE A 121 6.83 4.76 27.45
N ALA A 122 5.65 5.34 27.41
CA ALA A 122 4.57 5.08 28.36
C ALA A 122 4.15 3.60 28.38
N HIS A 123 4.20 2.93 27.23
CA HIS A 123 3.84 1.51 27.08
C HIS A 123 5.03 0.54 27.18
N ARG A 124 6.23 1.03 27.55
CA ARG A 124 7.47 0.26 27.74
C ARG A 124 7.86 -0.55 26.50
N LEU A 125 7.68 0.04 25.32
CA LEU A 125 7.98 -0.55 24.03
C LEU A 125 9.37 -0.14 23.48
N GLU A 126 10.18 0.61 24.25
CA GLU A 126 11.50 1.11 23.85
C GLU A 126 12.50 -0.01 23.58
N LYS A 127 12.29 -1.20 24.18
CA LYS A 127 13.11 -2.37 23.92
C LYS A 127 12.85 -3.04 22.57
N GLN A 128 11.73 -2.71 21.95
CA GLN A 128 11.42 -3.13 20.59
C GLN A 128 12.17 -2.24 19.59
N HIS A 129 12.61 -2.80 18.48
CA HIS A 129 13.32 -2.04 17.45
C HIS A 129 12.33 -1.29 16.53
N ILE A 130 11.50 -0.45 17.13
CA ILE A 130 10.49 0.34 16.42
C ILE A 130 11.10 1.65 15.97
N ARG A 131 11.12 1.88 14.67
CA ARG A 131 11.41 3.15 14.02
C ARG A 131 10.13 3.69 13.45
N PHE A 132 10.00 4.99 13.41
CA PHE A 132 8.81 5.66 12.88
C PHE A 132 9.20 6.97 12.22
N ASP A 133 8.37 7.39 11.29
CA ASP A 133 8.51 8.62 10.52
C ASP A 133 7.12 9.15 10.21
N ALA A 134 6.91 10.44 10.37
CA ALA A 134 5.65 11.09 10.06
C ALA A 134 5.81 11.98 8.82
N LYS A 135 4.84 11.93 7.90
CA LYS A 135 4.85 12.76 6.72
C LYS A 135 3.45 13.07 6.22
N ASN A 136 3.13 14.37 6.21
CA ASN A 136 1.81 14.89 5.82
C ASN A 136 0.64 14.16 6.52
N GLY A 137 0.83 13.86 7.83
CA GLY A 137 -0.14 13.16 8.68
C GLY A 137 -0.14 11.65 8.57
N VAL A 138 0.74 11.04 7.75
CA VAL A 138 0.93 9.58 7.67
C VAL A 138 2.04 9.17 8.62
N LEU A 139 1.76 8.31 9.60
CA LEU A 139 2.74 7.73 10.51
C LEU A 139 3.14 6.32 10.04
N THR A 140 4.37 6.19 9.55
CA THR A 140 4.93 4.92 9.07
C THR A 140 5.74 4.27 10.18
N LEU A 141 5.43 3.00 10.48
CA LEU A 141 6.08 2.17 11.50
C LEU A 141 6.99 1.14 10.84
N LYS A 142 8.25 1.06 11.22
CA LYS A 142 9.26 0.13 10.67
C LYS A 142 10.03 -0.57 11.78
N GLY A 143 10.58 -1.74 11.47
CA GLY A 143 11.43 -2.53 12.37
C GLY A 143 10.78 -3.82 12.82
N ASP A 144 11.08 -4.25 14.05
CA ASP A 144 10.72 -5.58 14.51
C ASP A 144 10.02 -5.52 15.87
N VAL A 145 9.02 -6.38 16.04
CA VAL A 145 8.37 -6.68 17.32
C VAL A 145 8.41 -8.17 17.60
N ASP A 146 8.23 -8.56 18.86
CA ASP A 146 8.37 -9.97 19.24
C ASP A 146 7.15 -10.81 18.86
N THR A 147 5.94 -10.22 18.83
CA THR A 147 4.69 -10.96 18.61
C THR A 147 3.72 -10.22 17.68
N PRO A 148 2.81 -10.95 16.98
CA PRO A 148 1.74 -10.35 16.21
C PRO A 148 0.81 -9.43 17.06
N SER A 149 0.61 -9.79 18.33
CA SER A 149 -0.19 -8.99 19.25
C SER A 149 0.45 -7.63 19.53
N GLN A 150 1.78 -7.59 19.71
CA GLN A 150 2.52 -6.34 19.86
C GLN A 150 2.44 -5.48 18.59
N ARG A 151 2.55 -6.09 17.39
CA ARG A 151 2.39 -5.40 16.13
C ARG A 151 1.04 -4.69 16.04
N ALA A 152 -0.05 -5.40 16.37
CA ALA A 152 -1.39 -4.83 16.39
C ALA A 152 -1.56 -3.75 17.49
N GLN A 153 -0.95 -3.96 18.66
CA GLN A 153 -0.96 -2.98 19.75
C GLN A 153 -0.28 -1.69 19.33
N VAL A 154 0.92 -1.77 18.74
CA VAL A 154 1.68 -0.59 18.29
C VAL A 154 0.89 0.19 17.24
N GLU A 155 0.27 -0.50 16.28
CA GLU A 155 -0.58 0.12 15.27
C GLU A 155 -1.77 0.87 15.89
N LYS A 156 -2.46 0.24 16.84
CA LYS A 156 -3.57 0.88 17.56
C LYS A 156 -3.13 2.11 18.34
N LEU A 157 -1.97 2.04 18.98
CA LEU A 157 -1.41 3.18 19.73
C LEU A 157 -1.02 4.31 18.78
N ALA A 158 -0.43 4.00 17.63
CA ALA A 158 -0.08 4.97 16.60
C ALA A 158 -1.33 5.68 16.04
N ALA A 159 -2.40 4.94 15.78
CA ALA A 159 -3.65 5.49 15.28
C ALA A 159 -4.38 6.39 16.31
N ALA A 160 -4.04 6.30 17.59
CA ALA A 160 -4.59 7.14 18.65
C ALA A 160 -3.80 8.45 18.86
N VAL A 161 -2.68 8.64 18.19
CA VAL A 161 -1.87 9.87 18.29
C VAL A 161 -2.60 11.03 17.61
N PRO A 162 -2.69 12.21 18.24
CA PRO A 162 -3.32 13.37 17.61
C PRO A 162 -2.70 13.72 16.24
N ASN A 163 -3.53 14.17 15.33
CA ASN A 163 -3.19 14.56 13.96
C ASN A 163 -2.71 13.43 13.04
N VAL A 164 -2.62 12.18 13.49
CA VAL A 164 -2.39 11.03 12.61
C VAL A 164 -3.64 10.80 11.77
N GLN A 165 -3.50 10.90 10.45
CA GLN A 165 -4.56 10.64 9.48
C GLN A 165 -4.52 9.18 8.99
N GLN A 166 -3.31 8.61 8.89
CA GLN A 166 -3.09 7.24 8.45
C GLN A 166 -1.90 6.62 9.19
N VAL A 167 -2.00 5.31 9.50
CA VAL A 167 -0.86 4.50 9.97
C VAL A 167 -0.48 3.49 8.90
N VAL A 168 0.80 3.45 8.54
CA VAL A 168 1.38 2.43 7.67
C VAL A 168 2.25 1.52 8.53
N ASN A 169 1.81 0.28 8.72
CA ASN A 169 2.47 -0.67 9.61
C ASN A 169 3.35 -1.65 8.84
N GLU A 170 4.64 -1.31 8.70
CA GLU A 170 5.69 -2.15 8.10
C GLU A 170 6.48 -2.95 9.15
N LEU A 171 5.99 -3.07 10.40
CA LEU A 171 6.65 -3.86 11.43
C LEU A 171 6.68 -5.35 11.07
N ASP A 172 7.85 -5.96 11.20
CA ASP A 172 8.02 -7.41 11.09
C ASP A 172 7.87 -8.08 12.46
N VAL A 173 7.39 -9.32 12.48
CA VAL A 173 7.34 -10.13 13.70
C VAL A 173 8.54 -11.05 13.74
N LYS A 174 9.34 -10.98 14.80
CA LYS A 174 10.51 -11.86 14.97
C LYS A 174 10.08 -13.33 14.92
N GLY A 175 10.79 -14.14 14.15
CA GLY A 175 10.51 -15.57 14.02
C GLY A 175 9.38 -15.93 13.04
N ALA A 176 8.67 -14.98 12.47
CA ALA A 176 7.79 -15.25 11.34
C ALA A 176 8.65 -15.51 10.10
N LYS A 177 8.97 -16.77 9.83
CA LYS A 177 9.62 -17.17 8.57
C LYS A 177 8.73 -16.67 7.43
N ARG A 178 9.26 -15.80 6.58
CA ARG A 178 8.66 -15.49 5.28
C ARG A 178 8.43 -16.82 4.57
N ARG A 179 7.18 -17.21 4.39
CA ARG A 179 6.84 -18.29 3.47
C ARG A 179 6.98 -17.67 2.08
N SER A 180 8.14 -17.88 1.47
CA SER A 180 8.33 -17.67 0.04
C SER A 180 7.45 -18.69 -0.69
N SER A 181 6.43 -18.24 -1.33
CA SER A 181 5.68 -18.98 -2.34
C SER A 181 6.27 -18.71 -3.70
#